data_1baf1791dfbb0437c72edea379055282
#
_entry.id   1baf1791dfbb0437c72edea379055282
#
_cell.length_a   1.000
_cell.length_b   1.000
_cell.length_c   1.000
_cell.angle_alpha   90.00
_cell.angle_beta   90.00
_cell.angle_gamma   90.00
#
_symmetry.space_group_name_H-M   'P 1'
#
loop_
_entity.id
_entity.type
_entity.pdbx_description
1 polymer ?
#
loop_
_entity_poly.entity_id
_entity_poly.type
_entity_poly.pdbx_seq_one_letter_code
_entity_poly.pdbx_strand_id
1 'polypeptide(L)'
;MSSAADSSAASGDVLVRRENGILIVTINRPAQRNAVNGAVSAGIARALDLLDRESELRVGVLHGAGTAFCAGMDLKAFAAGEQIRDPERGFAGLVERPPAKPLIAAVEGWALGGGFEIVLACDMVTAGKGARFGLPEVRRAVSRRRWRWSSS
;
A
#
# COMPACT_ATOMS: atom_id res chain seq x y z
N MET A 1 -7.95 -30.06 11.06
CA MET A 1 -7.96 -29.80 9.60
C MET A 1 -6.91 -28.76 9.28
N SER A 2 -5.83 -29.16 8.66
CA SER A 2 -4.84 -28.19 8.18
C SER A 2 -5.44 -27.49 6.96
N SER A 3 -5.73 -26.21 7.08
CA SER A 3 -5.96 -25.41 5.90
C SER A 3 -4.65 -25.40 5.12
N ALA A 4 -4.64 -25.96 3.93
CA ALA A 4 -3.54 -25.82 3.02
C ALA A 4 -3.31 -24.32 2.83
N ALA A 5 -2.15 -23.84 3.25
CA ALA A 5 -1.69 -22.53 2.84
C ALA A 5 -1.58 -22.61 1.31
N ASP A 6 -2.48 -21.93 0.62
CA ASP A 6 -2.40 -21.76 -0.82
C ASP A 6 -1.20 -20.85 -1.06
N SER A 7 -0.02 -21.46 -1.08
CA SER A 7 1.21 -20.84 -1.46
C SER A 7 1.25 -20.77 -2.98
N SER A 8 0.35 -20.01 -3.58
CA SER A 8 0.63 -19.50 -4.89
C SER A 8 1.77 -18.50 -4.67
N ALA A 9 2.99 -18.96 -4.88
CA ALA A 9 4.16 -18.12 -4.98
C ALA A 9 3.93 -17.20 -6.19
N ALA A 10 3.17 -16.15 -6.00
CA ALA A 10 3.02 -15.11 -6.97
C ALA A 10 4.36 -14.37 -7.02
N SER A 11 5.17 -14.68 -8.03
CA SER A 11 6.26 -13.82 -8.42
C SER A 11 5.66 -12.54 -8.96
N GLY A 12 5.72 -11.46 -8.20
CA GLY A 12 5.16 -10.20 -8.62
C GLY A 12 5.48 -9.07 -7.64
N ASP A 13 5.16 -7.85 -8.03
CA ASP A 13 5.41 -6.66 -7.23
C ASP A 13 4.46 -6.53 -6.02
N VAL A 14 3.38 -7.30 -5.99
CA VAL A 14 2.46 -7.43 -4.85
C VAL A 14 2.18 -8.91 -4.61
N LEU A 15 2.42 -9.35 -3.40
CA LEU A 15 2.11 -10.70 -2.94
C LEU A 15 0.85 -10.67 -2.09
N VAL A 16 0.01 -11.68 -2.23
CA VAL A 16 -1.24 -11.79 -1.47
C VAL A 16 -1.31 -13.16 -0.81
N ARG A 17 -1.57 -13.18 0.48
CA ARG A 17 -1.72 -14.42 1.25
C ARG A 17 -2.95 -14.33 2.15
N ARG A 18 -3.68 -15.42 2.25
CA ARG A 18 -4.84 -15.56 3.16
C ARG A 18 -4.44 -16.37 4.39
N GLU A 19 -4.82 -15.91 5.55
CA GLU A 19 -4.54 -16.59 6.82
C GLU A 19 -5.63 -16.28 7.83
N ASN A 20 -6.43 -17.27 8.20
CA ASN A 20 -7.44 -17.17 9.26
C ASN A 20 -8.38 -15.95 9.14
N GLY A 21 -8.87 -15.69 7.95
CA GLY A 21 -9.75 -14.54 7.68
C GLY A 21 -9.03 -13.20 7.50
N ILE A 22 -7.70 -13.22 7.46
CA ILE A 22 -6.85 -12.07 7.23
C ILE A 22 -6.30 -12.15 5.80
N LEU A 23 -6.39 -11.05 5.06
CA LEU A 23 -5.69 -10.89 3.79
C LEU A 23 -4.38 -10.13 4.03
N ILE A 24 -3.27 -10.80 3.82
CA ILE A 24 -1.94 -10.18 3.94
C ILE A 24 -1.47 -9.75 2.56
N VAL A 25 -1.27 -8.47 2.39
CA VAL A 25 -0.85 -7.82 1.14
C VAL A 25 0.56 -7.28 1.33
N THR A 26 1.49 -7.74 0.52
CA THR A 26 2.90 -7.38 0.64
C THR A 26 3.34 -6.62 -0.61
N ILE A 27 3.84 -5.40 -0.44
CA ILE A 27 4.57 -4.71 -1.51
C ILE A 27 5.93 -5.38 -1.63
N ASN A 28 6.23 -5.96 -2.79
CA ASN A 28 7.40 -6.81 -2.99
C ASN A 28 8.37 -6.24 -4.03
N ARG A 29 8.91 -5.08 -3.72
CA ARG A 29 9.97 -4.43 -4.49
C ARG A 29 11.11 -3.94 -3.58
N PRO A 30 11.71 -4.83 -2.78
CA PRO A 30 12.68 -4.41 -1.74
C PRO A 30 13.91 -3.70 -2.33
N ALA A 31 14.35 -4.06 -3.52
CA ALA A 31 15.47 -3.40 -4.19
C ALA A 31 15.17 -1.93 -4.55
N GLN A 32 13.92 -1.57 -4.73
CA GLN A 32 13.43 -0.20 -4.96
C GLN A 32 12.78 0.39 -3.71
N ARG A 33 13.06 -0.15 -2.53
CA ARG A 33 12.46 0.27 -1.25
C ARG A 33 10.94 0.32 -1.30
N ASN A 34 10.34 -0.62 -2.03
CA ASN A 34 8.90 -0.74 -2.22
C ASN A 34 8.23 0.50 -2.82
N ALA A 35 8.95 1.23 -3.68
CA ALA A 35 8.38 2.34 -4.43
C ALA A 35 7.22 1.86 -5.31
N VAL A 36 6.18 2.68 -5.40
CA VAL A 36 4.93 2.36 -6.09
C VAL A 36 5.07 2.64 -7.57
N ASN A 37 5.01 1.59 -8.38
CA ASN A 37 4.85 1.63 -9.83
C ASN A 37 3.42 1.23 -10.22
N GLY A 38 3.15 1.13 -11.52
CA GLY A 38 1.84 0.72 -12.01
C GLY A 38 1.41 -0.67 -11.54
N ALA A 39 2.34 -1.63 -11.51
CA ALA A 39 2.07 -3.00 -11.06
C ALA A 39 1.71 -3.07 -9.57
N VAL A 40 2.35 -2.27 -8.73
CA VAL A 40 2.01 -2.16 -7.30
C VAL A 40 0.61 -1.60 -7.13
N SER A 41 0.28 -0.49 -7.79
CA SER A 41 -1.07 0.10 -7.72
C SER A 41 -2.15 -0.87 -8.16
N ALA A 42 -1.97 -1.51 -9.30
CA ALA A 42 -2.92 -2.50 -9.80
C ALA A 42 -3.03 -3.72 -8.87
N GLY A 43 -1.91 -4.18 -8.34
CA GLY A 43 -1.88 -5.33 -7.43
C GLY A 43 -2.58 -5.06 -6.11
N ILE A 44 -2.36 -3.90 -5.52
CA ILE A 44 -3.05 -3.49 -4.28
C ILE A 44 -4.55 -3.33 -4.56
N ALA A 45 -4.94 -2.65 -5.64
CA ALA A 45 -6.35 -2.47 -5.99
C ALA A 45 -7.08 -3.82 -6.10
N ARG A 46 -6.49 -4.79 -6.80
CA ARG A 46 -7.07 -6.14 -6.90
C ARG A 46 -7.17 -6.85 -5.55
N ALA A 47 -6.15 -6.71 -4.71
CA ALA A 47 -6.16 -7.30 -3.37
C ALA A 47 -7.28 -6.72 -2.50
N LEU A 48 -7.51 -5.41 -2.58
CA LEU A 48 -8.57 -4.75 -1.81
C LEU A 48 -9.97 -5.08 -2.35
N ASP A 49 -10.12 -5.24 -3.66
CA ASP A 49 -11.36 -5.76 -4.23
C ASP A 49 -11.64 -7.18 -3.75
N LEU A 50 -10.62 -8.03 -3.67
CA LEU A 50 -10.73 -9.37 -3.11
C LEU A 50 -11.15 -9.34 -1.64
N LEU A 51 -10.53 -8.48 -0.84
CA LEU A 51 -10.86 -8.30 0.58
C LEU A 51 -12.34 -7.98 0.75
N ASP A 52 -12.86 -7.01 0.00
CA ASP A 52 -14.24 -6.55 0.13
C ASP A 52 -15.25 -7.57 -0.39
N ARG A 53 -14.89 -8.35 -1.41
CA ARG A 53 -15.78 -9.33 -2.05
C ARG A 53 -15.93 -10.62 -1.25
N GLU A 54 -14.84 -11.10 -0.66
CA GLU A 54 -14.80 -12.42 -0.01
C GLU A 54 -15.33 -12.34 1.42
N SER A 55 -16.47 -12.98 1.67
CA SER A 55 -17.12 -12.96 2.99
C SER A 55 -16.27 -13.57 4.13
N GLU A 56 -15.36 -14.46 3.79
CA GLU A 56 -14.47 -15.11 4.74
C GLU A 56 -13.30 -14.21 5.19
N LEU A 57 -12.99 -13.18 4.42
CA LEU A 57 -11.96 -12.21 4.74
C LEU A 57 -12.56 -11.07 5.56
N ARG A 58 -12.00 -10.78 6.72
CA ARG A 58 -12.53 -9.80 7.67
C ARG A 58 -11.68 -8.56 7.80
N VAL A 59 -10.37 -8.68 7.54
CA VAL A 59 -9.41 -7.60 7.70
C VAL A 59 -8.26 -7.79 6.73
N GLY A 60 -7.72 -6.68 6.25
CA GLY A 60 -6.48 -6.65 5.46
C GLY A 60 -5.30 -6.14 6.29
N VAL A 61 -4.13 -6.66 6.01
CA VAL A 61 -2.84 -6.16 6.53
C VAL A 61 -1.95 -5.84 5.35
N LEU A 62 -1.47 -4.61 5.28
CA LEU A 62 -0.55 -4.15 4.24
C LEU A 62 0.83 -3.91 4.84
N HIS A 63 1.85 -4.52 4.25
CA HIS A 63 3.23 -4.30 4.66
C HIS A 63 4.20 -4.34 3.47
N GLY A 64 5.45 -4.01 3.70
CA GLY A 64 6.49 -4.04 2.69
C GLY A 64 7.51 -5.14 2.94
N ALA A 65 7.96 -5.81 1.88
CA ALA A 65 9.05 -6.77 1.95
C ALA A 65 10.39 -6.06 2.24
N GLY A 66 11.27 -6.72 2.97
CA GLY A 66 12.60 -6.18 3.28
C GLY A 66 12.57 -5.14 4.40
N THR A 67 13.40 -4.11 4.28
CA THR A 67 13.70 -3.16 5.37
C THR A 67 12.92 -1.85 5.32
N ALA A 68 12.17 -1.60 4.26
CA ALA A 68 11.34 -0.40 4.12
C ALA A 68 9.88 -0.79 3.93
N PHE A 69 8.98 0.01 4.47
CA PHE A 69 7.55 -0.12 4.16
C PHE A 69 7.27 0.32 2.72
N CYS A 70 7.52 1.58 2.42
CA CYS A 70 7.36 2.14 1.08
C CYS A 70 8.04 3.51 0.97
N ALA A 71 8.89 3.68 -0.01
CA ALA A 71 9.61 4.93 -0.26
C ALA A 71 8.79 5.98 -1.03
N GLY A 72 7.55 5.65 -1.40
CA GLY A 72 6.68 6.55 -2.15
C GLY A 72 6.53 6.18 -3.61
N MET A 73 6.21 7.15 -4.46
CA MET A 73 6.02 6.93 -5.89
C MET A 73 7.35 6.61 -6.58
N ASP A 74 7.33 5.61 -7.46
CA ASP A 74 8.46 5.34 -8.34
C ASP A 74 8.55 6.42 -9.43
N LEU A 75 9.51 7.34 -9.28
CA LEU A 75 9.66 8.47 -10.19
C LEU A 75 10.09 8.05 -11.59
N LYS A 76 10.85 6.97 -11.74
CA LYS A 76 11.23 6.43 -13.04
C LYS A 76 10.02 5.86 -13.78
N ALA A 77 9.20 5.10 -13.07
CA ALA A 77 7.95 4.56 -13.63
C ALA A 77 6.99 5.68 -14.03
N PHE A 78 6.84 6.69 -13.18
CA PHE A 78 6.03 7.86 -13.49
C PHE A 78 6.53 8.60 -14.74
N ALA A 79 7.83 8.85 -14.84
CA ALA A 79 8.44 9.50 -16.00
C ALA A 79 8.31 8.66 -17.28
N ALA A 80 8.26 7.33 -17.17
CA ALA A 80 8.03 6.42 -18.28
C ALA A 80 6.55 6.34 -18.73
N GLY A 81 5.66 7.05 -18.05
CA GLY A 81 4.23 7.11 -18.40
C GLY A 81 3.40 5.95 -17.81
N GLU A 82 3.94 5.20 -16.83
CA GLU A 82 3.15 4.17 -16.17
C GLU A 82 1.96 4.78 -15.40
N GLN A 83 0.86 4.05 -15.40
CA GLN A 83 -0.33 4.43 -14.63
C GLN A 83 -0.15 4.03 -13.17
N ILE A 84 0.33 4.97 -12.35
CA ILE A 84 0.58 4.77 -10.92
C ILE A 84 -0.67 5.02 -10.08
N ARG A 85 -1.65 5.71 -10.63
CA ARG A 85 -2.95 5.91 -10.00
C ARG A 85 -3.94 4.91 -10.57
N ASP A 86 -4.57 4.14 -9.70
CA ASP A 86 -5.70 3.30 -10.10
C ASP A 86 -6.89 4.19 -10.44
N PRO A 87 -7.65 3.90 -11.52
CA PRO A 87 -8.77 4.74 -11.93
C PRO A 87 -9.87 4.91 -10.89
N GLU A 88 -10.08 3.90 -10.04
CA GLU A 88 -11.14 3.91 -9.03
C GLU A 88 -10.64 4.21 -7.63
N ARG A 89 -9.44 3.73 -7.28
CA ARG A 89 -8.89 3.79 -5.92
C ARG A 89 -7.81 4.84 -5.73
N GLY A 90 -7.32 5.46 -6.81
CA GLY A 90 -6.31 6.50 -6.76
C GLY A 90 -4.89 5.98 -6.56
N PHE A 91 -4.04 6.79 -5.94
CA PHE A 91 -2.63 6.46 -5.73
C PHE A 91 -2.48 5.13 -4.97
N ALA A 92 -1.55 4.31 -5.43
CA ALA A 92 -1.25 2.98 -4.88
C ALA A 92 -2.47 2.03 -4.84
N GLY A 93 -3.52 2.30 -5.61
CA GLY A 93 -4.73 1.50 -5.60
C GLY A 93 -5.52 1.56 -4.29
N LEU A 94 -5.36 2.62 -3.52
CA LEU A 94 -5.85 2.67 -2.13
C LEU A 94 -6.30 4.06 -1.66
N VAL A 95 -5.52 5.09 -1.94
CA VAL A 95 -5.55 6.35 -1.16
C VAL A 95 -6.87 7.10 -1.29
N GLU A 96 -7.49 7.11 -2.46
CA GLU A 96 -8.75 7.84 -2.72
C GLU A 96 -10.00 7.01 -2.40
N ARG A 97 -9.88 5.70 -2.42
CA ARG A 97 -10.96 4.78 -2.05
C ARG A 97 -10.40 3.56 -1.32
N PRO A 98 -10.21 3.64 0.00
CA PRO A 98 -9.84 2.50 0.82
C PRO A 98 -10.89 1.39 0.76
N PRO A 99 -10.58 0.17 1.20
CA PRO A 99 -11.57 -0.90 1.25
C PRO A 99 -12.66 -0.60 2.30
N ALA A 100 -13.82 -1.23 2.13
CA ALA A 100 -14.91 -1.14 3.10
C ALA A 100 -14.57 -1.87 4.41
N LYS A 101 -13.79 -2.95 4.33
CA LYS A 101 -13.33 -3.71 5.51
C LYS A 101 -12.08 -3.07 6.11
N PRO A 102 -11.80 -3.30 7.40
CA PRO A 102 -10.63 -2.73 8.06
C PRO A 102 -9.32 -3.10 7.37
N LEU A 103 -8.44 -2.11 7.23
CA LEU A 103 -7.10 -2.27 6.69
C LEU A 103 -6.07 -1.73 7.69
N ILE A 104 -5.09 -2.57 8.03
CA ILE A 104 -4.02 -2.26 8.97
C ILE A 104 -2.72 -2.10 8.19
N ALA A 105 -2.03 -0.98 8.37
CA ALA A 105 -0.66 -0.84 7.91
C ALA A 105 0.30 -1.40 8.96
N ALA A 106 1.10 -2.38 8.58
CA ALA A 106 2.18 -2.92 9.41
C ALA A 106 3.51 -2.35 8.91
N VAL A 107 4.04 -1.37 9.63
CA VAL A 107 5.16 -0.54 9.17
C VAL A 107 6.46 -0.93 9.84
N GLU A 108 7.42 -1.38 9.04
CA GLU A 108 8.83 -1.53 9.40
C GLU A 108 9.67 -0.58 8.55
N GLY A 109 10.62 0.12 9.17
CA GLY A 109 11.48 1.05 8.47
C GLY A 109 10.75 2.29 7.95
N TRP A 110 11.12 2.72 6.75
CA TRP A 110 10.66 3.99 6.20
C TRP A 110 9.30 3.89 5.51
N ALA A 111 8.43 4.85 5.80
CA ALA A 111 7.21 5.16 5.07
C ALA A 111 7.28 6.64 4.68
N LEU A 112 7.70 6.93 3.44
CA LEU A 112 8.01 8.27 2.97
C LEU A 112 7.10 8.71 1.84
N GLY A 113 6.76 9.98 1.80
CA GLY A 113 5.96 10.57 0.73
C GLY A 113 4.65 9.81 0.50
N GLY A 114 4.48 9.27 -0.69
CA GLY A 114 3.34 8.40 -1.00
C GLY A 114 3.22 7.18 -0.10
N GLY A 115 4.34 6.66 0.43
CA GLY A 115 4.33 5.60 1.43
C GLY A 115 3.66 6.02 2.73
N PHE A 116 3.87 7.25 3.14
CA PHE A 116 3.17 7.81 4.30
C PHE A 116 1.68 8.08 3.98
N GLU A 117 1.36 8.52 2.78
CA GLU A 117 -0.03 8.66 2.33
C GLU A 117 -0.80 7.34 2.38
N ILE A 118 -0.15 6.23 1.99
CA ILE A 118 -0.71 4.88 2.11
C ILE A 118 -1.05 4.57 3.58
N VAL A 119 -0.12 4.85 4.49
CA VAL A 119 -0.34 4.64 5.94
C VAL A 119 -1.55 5.45 6.43
N LEU A 120 -1.65 6.71 6.04
CA LEU A 120 -2.75 7.60 6.43
C LEU A 120 -4.12 7.16 5.87
N ALA A 121 -4.13 6.40 4.79
CA ALA A 121 -5.35 5.86 4.22
C ALA A 121 -5.83 4.56 4.90
N CYS A 122 -5.00 3.95 5.73
CA CYS A 122 -5.36 2.78 6.51
C CYS A 122 -6.15 3.16 7.78
N ASP A 123 -6.92 2.21 8.31
CA ASP A 123 -7.72 2.43 9.52
C ASP A 123 -6.89 2.38 10.79
N MET A 124 -5.87 1.53 10.80
CA MET A 124 -4.99 1.32 11.94
C MET A 124 -3.55 1.17 11.46
N VAL A 125 -2.62 1.50 12.33
CA VAL A 125 -1.18 1.37 12.09
C VAL A 125 -0.53 0.64 13.23
N THR A 126 0.23 -0.40 12.93
CA THR A 126 1.22 -0.97 13.83
C THR A 126 2.61 -0.67 13.29
N ALA A 127 3.51 -0.25 14.14
CA ALA A 127 4.83 0.19 13.71
C ALA A 127 5.92 -0.43 14.58
N GLY A 128 6.97 -0.92 13.95
CA GLY A 128 8.19 -1.32 14.65
C GLY A 128 8.89 -0.12 15.29
N LYS A 129 9.75 -0.37 16.25
CA LYS A 129 10.49 0.70 16.97
C LYS A 129 11.36 1.55 16.03
N GLY A 130 11.84 0.98 14.93
CA GLY A 130 12.62 1.66 13.91
C GLY A 130 11.80 2.32 12.81
N ALA A 131 10.47 2.27 12.88
CA ALA A 131 9.63 2.87 11.86
C ALA A 131 9.80 4.39 11.81
N ARG A 132 9.86 4.93 10.58
CA ARG A 132 10.02 6.37 10.36
C ARG A 132 9.05 6.82 9.28
N PHE A 133 8.40 7.94 9.54
CA PHE A 133 7.38 8.53 8.68
C PHE A 133 7.81 9.92 8.26
N GLY A 134 7.55 10.28 7.02
CA GLY A 134 7.90 11.60 6.54
C GLY A 134 7.31 11.96 5.20
N LEU A 135 7.22 13.27 4.96
CA LEU A 135 6.85 13.87 3.68
C LEU A 135 8.03 14.72 3.18
N PRO A 136 9.05 14.10 2.56
CA PRO A 136 10.27 14.80 2.14
C PRO A 136 10.00 15.87 1.08
N GLU A 137 8.88 15.84 0.38
CA GLU A 137 8.43 16.84 -0.58
C GLU A 137 8.37 18.25 0.03
N VAL A 138 8.14 18.34 1.32
CA VAL A 138 8.12 19.62 2.05
C VAL A 138 9.47 20.34 1.99
N ARG A 139 10.56 19.58 1.93
CA ARG A 139 11.93 20.14 1.85
C ARG A 139 12.35 20.48 0.44
N ARG A 140 11.67 19.96 -0.58
CA ARG A 140 12.07 20.07 -1.99
C ARG A 140 11.19 21.01 -2.80
N ALA A 141 10.32 21.79 -2.16
CA ALA A 141 9.41 22.75 -2.81
C ALA A 141 8.62 22.15 -4.00
N VAL A 142 8.28 20.87 -3.92
CA VAL A 142 7.38 20.28 -4.90
C VAL A 142 5.98 20.80 -4.62
N SER A 143 5.40 21.44 -5.63
CA SER A 143 4.09 22.08 -5.60
C SER A 143 3.05 21.23 -4.87
N ARG A 144 2.64 21.71 -3.72
CA ARG A 144 1.51 21.15 -3.00
C ARG A 144 0.23 21.55 -3.73
N ARG A 145 -0.52 20.59 -4.20
CA ARG A 145 -1.94 20.83 -4.38
C ARG A 145 -2.54 21.08 -3.00
N ARG A 146 -3.07 22.29 -2.79
CA ARG A 146 -3.75 22.64 -1.54
C ARG A 146 -4.85 21.63 -1.25
N TRP A 147 -4.71 20.93 -0.14
CA TRP A 147 -5.84 20.26 0.47
C TRP A 147 -6.80 21.37 0.94
N ARG A 148 -7.94 21.49 0.28
CA ARG A 148 -9.03 22.29 0.82
C ARG A 148 -9.78 21.42 1.81
N TRP A 149 -9.66 21.76 3.06
CA TRP A 149 -10.66 21.35 4.04
C TRP A 149 -11.94 22.12 3.70
N SER A 150 -12.96 21.43 3.21
CA SER A 150 -14.30 22.00 3.20
C SER A 150 -14.87 21.74 4.59
N SER A 151 -14.82 22.74 5.46
CA SER A 151 -15.65 22.80 6.64
C SER A 151 -17.07 23.11 6.17
N SER A 152 -17.92 22.13 6.19
CA SER A 152 -19.38 22.32 6.17
C SER A 152 -19.89 22.27 7.59
#